data_ac1b7d3bef3bc211f9d0bf0949d781d3
#
_entry.id   ac1b7d3bef3bc211f9d0bf0949d781d3
#
_cell.length_a   1.000
_cell.length_b   1.000
_cell.length_c   1.000
_cell.angle_alpha   90.00
_cell.angle_beta   90.00
_cell.angle_gamma   90.00
#
_symmetry.space_group_name_H-M   'P 1'
#
loop_
_entity.id
_entity.type
_entity.pdbx_description
1 polymer ?
#
loop_
_entity_poly.entity_id
_entity_poly.type
_entity_poly.pdbx_seq_one_letter_code
_entity_poly.pdbx_strand_id
1 'polypeptide(L)'
;YDFRELDVKDRHRCPQCKNNLNASRFIVVCTYGHMDDFPYDWWVHGGKPCPSGVKSPRIKMVNIYNRTDIDSLRLECTECKTTRSMVQVFSDNALADFPCTCKHPHFKDPYARVQYGCHDKMRARLRSASGVYFPITKAALLIPPWSKKVVNCIQKNYSILKNVEEDKLVFTIRQVIHDQNITDDEIMRSWKAVKISMEQKRKRSELSVYEDEYSILSKNENENEDNFSSYTATIPQKYKSYFEQIAVVDRLTVTQAFTGFTRITRNEANSVAISQYPKPWLPAVELTGEGIFIRFNKDKIAEWRNAHSSRYKRMKKAMEDSKFINESFSETYVMLHTFAHLFIREMSNVCGYSAASIREKIYSEINDKNEVKMCGVLIYVSSSDSDSSLGGLISVADNEDIFERIMDSMLERASWCSGDPLCISATKQGYKNLNYAACHDCTLLPETSCESFNCFLDRASIVGLPDNPDLGFFK
;
A
#
# COMPACT_ATOMS: atom_id res chain seq x y z
N TYR A 1 32.68 -14.25 2.97
CA TYR A 1 33.15 -12.88 3.24
C TYR A 1 31.94 -11.97 3.51
N ASP A 2 32.03 -11.13 4.55
CA ASP A 2 31.11 -10.01 4.71
C ASP A 2 31.42 -8.99 3.59
N PHE A 3 30.39 -8.47 2.96
CA PHE A 3 30.53 -7.48 1.88
C PHE A 3 31.32 -6.23 2.31
N ARG A 4 31.30 -5.91 3.60
CA ARG A 4 32.05 -4.80 4.20
C ARG A 4 33.54 -5.06 4.36
N GLU A 5 33.95 -6.33 4.35
CA GLU A 5 35.36 -6.75 4.45
C GLU A 5 36.04 -6.75 3.09
N LEU A 6 35.27 -6.56 2.00
CA LEU A 6 35.79 -6.55 0.65
C LEU A 6 36.26 -5.15 0.25
N ASP A 7 37.36 -5.09 -0.51
CA ASP A 7 37.87 -3.83 -1.06
C ASP A 7 36.79 -3.13 -1.90
N VAL A 8 36.64 -1.83 -1.70
CA VAL A 8 35.64 -0.99 -2.41
C VAL A 8 35.82 -1.06 -3.93
N LYS A 9 37.04 -1.25 -4.41
CA LYS A 9 37.37 -1.31 -5.84
C LYS A 9 37.14 -2.69 -6.47
N ASP A 10 37.09 -3.76 -5.68
CA ASP A 10 37.07 -5.14 -6.21
C ASP A 10 36.08 -6.05 -5.43
N ARG A 11 34.94 -5.48 -5.01
CA ARG A 11 33.92 -6.14 -4.18
C ARG A 11 33.30 -7.42 -4.77
N HIS A 12 33.52 -7.65 -6.06
CA HIS A 12 32.97 -8.80 -6.75
C HIS A 12 33.96 -9.95 -6.87
N ARG A 13 35.19 -9.80 -6.35
CA ARG A 13 36.24 -10.84 -6.44
C ARG A 13 36.73 -11.31 -5.09
N CYS A 14 37.00 -12.58 -5.02
CA CYS A 14 37.62 -13.18 -3.84
C CYS A 14 39.03 -12.59 -3.61
N PRO A 15 39.36 -12.08 -2.41
CA PRO A 15 40.69 -11.57 -2.11
C PRO A 15 41.82 -12.59 -2.31
N GLN A 16 41.50 -13.88 -2.07
CA GLN A 16 42.46 -14.97 -2.13
C GLN A 16 42.65 -15.55 -3.54
N CYS A 17 41.54 -15.96 -4.19
CA CYS A 17 41.62 -16.68 -5.47
C CYS A 17 41.22 -15.84 -6.69
N LYS A 18 40.80 -14.58 -6.48
CA LYS A 18 40.38 -13.62 -7.52
C LYS A 18 39.15 -14.07 -8.34
N ASN A 19 38.51 -15.18 -7.99
CA ASN A 19 37.28 -15.60 -8.63
C ASN A 19 36.10 -14.66 -8.28
N ASN A 20 35.11 -14.61 -9.15
CA ASN A 20 33.90 -13.82 -8.91
C ASN A 20 33.15 -14.34 -7.68
N LEU A 21 32.69 -13.41 -6.85
CA LEU A 21 31.84 -13.66 -5.69
C LEU A 21 30.39 -13.44 -6.08
N ASN A 22 29.54 -14.38 -5.71
CA ASN A 22 28.10 -14.26 -5.85
C ASN A 22 27.46 -14.08 -4.47
N ALA A 23 26.61 -13.06 -4.34
CA ALA A 23 25.87 -12.88 -3.10
C ALA A 23 24.94 -14.07 -2.83
N SER A 24 24.90 -14.51 -1.57
CA SER A 24 23.97 -15.58 -1.16
C SER A 24 22.53 -15.20 -1.49
N ARG A 25 21.77 -16.17 -1.99
CA ARG A 25 20.33 -16.02 -2.20
C ARG A 25 19.50 -16.31 -0.94
N PHE A 26 20.09 -16.93 0.06
CA PHE A 26 19.44 -17.27 1.33
C PHE A 26 19.81 -16.25 2.39
N ILE A 27 18.80 -15.78 3.10
CA ILE A 27 18.91 -14.85 4.23
C ILE A 27 18.01 -15.35 5.35
N VAL A 28 18.16 -14.79 6.54
CA VAL A 28 17.24 -14.99 7.66
C VAL A 28 16.62 -13.67 8.09
N VAL A 29 15.33 -13.71 8.42
CA VAL A 29 14.54 -12.54 8.81
C VAL A 29 13.61 -12.89 9.97
N CYS A 30 13.24 -11.91 10.78
CA CYS A 30 12.21 -12.03 11.82
C CYS A 30 11.06 -11.03 11.61
N THR A 31 9.96 -11.20 12.36
CA THR A 31 8.77 -10.32 12.22
C THR A 31 9.00 -8.90 12.72
N TYR A 32 10.02 -8.66 13.53
CA TYR A 32 10.46 -7.32 13.97
C TYR A 32 11.43 -6.65 12.99
N GLY A 33 11.56 -7.22 11.78
CA GLY A 33 12.32 -6.62 10.70
C GLY A 33 13.84 -6.79 10.75
N HIS A 34 14.37 -7.57 11.68
CA HIS A 34 15.79 -7.91 11.68
C HIS A 34 16.12 -8.86 10.52
N MET A 35 17.32 -8.73 9.98
CA MET A 35 17.79 -9.51 8.84
C MET A 35 19.29 -9.80 8.98
N ASP A 36 19.68 -11.01 8.63
CA ASP A 36 21.09 -11.42 8.59
C ASP A 36 21.32 -12.42 7.46
N ASP A 37 22.58 -12.72 7.20
CA ASP A 37 22.96 -13.82 6.33
C ASP A 37 22.43 -15.15 6.87
N PHE A 38 22.18 -16.09 5.96
CA PHE A 38 21.77 -17.43 6.37
C PHE A 38 22.89 -18.10 7.16
N PRO A 39 22.64 -18.70 8.34
CA PRO A 39 23.65 -19.28 9.20
C PRO A 39 24.07 -20.69 8.71
N TYR A 40 24.84 -20.73 7.63
CA TYR A 40 25.25 -22.00 6.96
C TYR A 40 25.94 -22.99 7.89
N ASP A 41 26.83 -22.48 8.72
CA ASP A 41 27.57 -23.32 9.70
C ASP A 41 26.61 -23.92 10.72
N TRP A 42 25.79 -23.11 11.34
CA TRP A 42 24.76 -23.55 12.28
C TRP A 42 23.81 -24.58 11.66
N TRP A 43 23.38 -24.35 10.42
CA TRP A 43 22.47 -25.23 9.70
C TRP A 43 23.11 -26.62 9.47
N VAL A 44 24.34 -26.66 8.96
CA VAL A 44 25.03 -27.91 8.64
C VAL A 44 25.25 -28.76 9.88
N HIS A 45 25.61 -28.13 11.01
CA HIS A 45 25.93 -28.83 12.25
C HIS A 45 24.73 -29.00 13.21
N GLY A 46 23.52 -28.60 12.78
CA GLY A 46 22.31 -28.73 13.60
C GLY A 46 22.34 -27.94 14.89
N GLY A 47 22.92 -26.73 14.85
CA GLY A 47 23.05 -25.86 16.01
C GLY A 47 24.21 -26.15 16.93
N LYS A 48 25.04 -27.14 16.62
CA LYS A 48 26.23 -27.55 17.42
C LYS A 48 27.51 -26.97 16.82
N PRO A 49 28.56 -26.78 17.60
CA PRO A 49 29.88 -26.43 17.07
C PRO A 49 30.40 -27.49 16.09
N CYS A 50 31.24 -27.06 15.15
CA CYS A 50 31.88 -27.99 14.23
C CYS A 50 32.71 -29.04 14.98
N PRO A 51 32.53 -30.36 14.72
CA PRO A 51 33.28 -31.42 15.38
C PRO A 51 34.80 -31.34 15.23
N SER A 52 35.30 -30.66 14.18
CA SER A 52 36.74 -30.44 14.00
C SER A 52 37.34 -29.36 14.92
N GLY A 53 36.51 -28.67 15.73
CA GLY A 53 36.94 -27.57 16.61
C GLY A 53 37.21 -26.24 15.92
N VAL A 54 36.99 -26.13 14.62
CA VAL A 54 37.18 -24.90 13.85
C VAL A 54 36.00 -23.97 14.13
N LYS A 55 36.26 -22.74 14.57
CA LYS A 55 35.22 -21.72 14.93
C LYS A 55 34.43 -21.21 13.73
N SER A 56 35.04 -21.14 12.56
CA SER A 56 34.39 -20.63 11.32
C SER A 56 34.72 -21.57 10.16
N PRO A 57 34.11 -22.79 10.12
CA PRO A 57 34.39 -23.76 9.09
C PRO A 57 33.87 -23.28 7.73
N ARG A 58 34.54 -23.69 6.68
CA ARG A 58 34.12 -23.46 5.31
C ARG A 58 32.98 -24.38 4.93
N ILE A 59 31.89 -23.80 4.43
CA ILE A 59 30.74 -24.57 3.97
C ILE A 59 30.69 -24.53 2.45
N LYS A 60 30.63 -25.69 1.82
CA LYS A 60 30.48 -25.90 0.39
C LYS A 60 28.99 -26.17 0.08
N MET A 61 28.43 -25.50 -0.89
CA MET A 61 27.09 -25.77 -1.42
C MET A 61 27.25 -26.61 -2.70
N VAL A 62 26.60 -27.74 -2.76
CA VAL A 62 26.63 -28.67 -3.89
C VAL A 62 25.22 -28.91 -4.39
N ASN A 63 25.06 -28.85 -5.71
CA ASN A 63 23.83 -29.28 -6.38
C ASN A 63 24.00 -30.75 -6.79
N ILE A 64 23.28 -31.63 -6.12
CA ILE A 64 23.45 -33.09 -6.28
C ILE A 64 22.68 -33.68 -7.46
N TYR A 65 21.68 -32.99 -7.97
CA TYR A 65 20.82 -33.49 -9.06
C TYR A 65 20.83 -32.60 -10.31
N ASN A 66 21.66 -31.56 -10.37
CA ASN A 66 21.69 -30.56 -11.45
C ASN A 66 20.30 -29.94 -11.77
N ARG A 67 19.44 -29.84 -10.74
CA ARG A 67 18.13 -29.20 -10.83
C ARG A 67 18.16 -27.82 -10.18
N THR A 68 17.16 -27.03 -10.48
CA THR A 68 17.02 -25.66 -9.92
C THR A 68 16.28 -25.62 -8.59
N ASP A 69 15.71 -26.75 -8.15
CA ASP A 69 14.97 -26.88 -6.88
C ASP A 69 15.91 -26.86 -5.65
N ILE A 70 15.30 -26.58 -4.50
CA ILE A 70 16.02 -26.50 -3.22
C ILE A 70 16.41 -27.89 -2.72
N ASP A 71 15.64 -28.90 -3.09
CA ASP A 71 15.89 -30.29 -2.69
C ASP A 71 17.19 -30.84 -3.28
N SER A 72 17.65 -30.28 -4.39
CA SER A 72 18.93 -30.56 -5.03
C SER A 72 20.13 -29.99 -4.28
N LEU A 73 19.91 -29.04 -3.35
CA LEU A 73 20.99 -28.37 -2.65
C LEU A 73 21.39 -29.09 -1.38
N ARG A 74 22.67 -29.41 -1.29
CA ARG A 74 23.32 -29.97 -0.10
C ARG A 74 24.45 -29.07 0.35
N LEU A 75 24.54 -28.84 1.64
CA LEU A 75 25.66 -28.16 2.28
C LEU A 75 26.62 -29.21 2.85
N GLU A 76 27.89 -28.96 2.70
CA GLU A 76 28.99 -29.81 3.24
C GLU A 76 29.99 -28.91 3.97
N CYS A 77 30.31 -29.27 5.21
CA CYS A 77 31.45 -28.70 5.91
C CYS A 77 32.75 -29.28 5.35
N THR A 78 33.66 -28.45 4.88
CA THR A 78 34.95 -28.90 4.30
C THR A 78 35.89 -29.48 5.35
N GLU A 79 35.70 -29.12 6.61
CA GLU A 79 36.57 -29.51 7.73
C GLU A 79 36.15 -30.85 8.32
N CYS A 80 34.91 -31.00 8.78
CA CYS A 80 34.43 -32.23 9.44
C CYS A 80 33.64 -33.17 8.52
N LYS A 81 33.40 -32.81 7.26
CA LYS A 81 32.63 -33.55 6.25
C LYS A 81 31.16 -33.79 6.60
N THR A 82 30.65 -33.16 7.65
CA THR A 82 29.22 -33.22 7.95
C THR A 82 28.44 -32.59 6.79
N THR A 83 27.33 -33.22 6.39
CA THR A 83 26.49 -32.77 5.30
C THR A 83 25.04 -32.59 5.77
N ARG A 84 24.32 -31.60 5.23
CA ARG A 84 22.88 -31.39 5.44
C ARG A 84 22.21 -30.86 4.18
N SER A 85 21.03 -31.41 3.86
CA SER A 85 20.19 -30.90 2.76
C SER A 85 19.55 -29.55 3.12
N MET A 86 19.22 -28.78 2.10
CA MET A 86 18.42 -27.56 2.23
C MET A 86 16.90 -27.82 2.20
N VAL A 87 16.48 -29.09 2.12
CA VAL A 87 15.07 -29.48 2.23
C VAL A 87 14.46 -28.90 3.51
N GLN A 88 13.23 -28.39 3.42
CA GLN A 88 12.47 -27.78 4.52
C GLN A 88 13.12 -26.53 5.17
N VAL A 89 14.18 -25.96 4.59
CA VAL A 89 14.83 -24.77 5.14
C VAL A 89 13.85 -23.59 5.35
N PHE A 90 12.78 -23.52 4.55
CA PHE A 90 11.76 -22.47 4.64
C PHE A 90 10.59 -22.80 5.58
N SER A 91 10.60 -23.96 6.25
CA SER A 91 9.56 -24.23 7.25
C SER A 91 9.71 -23.27 8.45
N ASP A 92 8.60 -22.93 9.08
CA ASP A 92 8.58 -21.95 10.17
C ASP A 92 9.41 -22.37 11.40
N ASN A 93 9.67 -23.65 11.55
CA ASN A 93 10.46 -24.21 12.64
C ASN A 93 11.89 -24.64 12.23
N ALA A 94 12.30 -24.44 10.98
CA ALA A 94 13.62 -24.85 10.50
C ALA A 94 14.78 -24.27 11.31
N LEU A 95 14.61 -23.05 11.80
CA LEU A 95 15.57 -22.27 12.58
C LEU A 95 15.01 -21.90 13.96
N ALA A 96 14.16 -22.77 14.56
CA ALA A 96 13.46 -22.46 15.81
C ALA A 96 14.42 -22.10 16.96
N ASP A 97 15.58 -22.79 17.03
CA ASP A 97 16.60 -22.59 18.06
C ASP A 97 17.69 -21.59 17.67
N PHE A 98 17.62 -21.01 16.47
CA PHE A 98 18.57 -19.98 16.05
C PHE A 98 18.11 -18.61 16.55
N PRO A 99 18.89 -17.95 17.43
CA PRO A 99 18.50 -16.68 18.04
C PRO A 99 18.47 -15.57 17.00
N CYS A 100 17.58 -14.60 17.20
CA CYS A 100 17.59 -13.40 16.40
C CYS A 100 18.88 -12.59 16.62
N THR A 101 19.55 -12.24 15.53
CA THR A 101 20.80 -11.46 15.58
C THR A 101 20.58 -9.96 15.80
N CYS A 102 19.32 -9.52 15.78
CA CYS A 102 18.92 -8.14 15.99
C CYS A 102 19.56 -7.10 15.04
N LYS A 103 19.96 -7.53 13.84
CA LYS A 103 20.60 -6.64 12.86
C LYS A 103 19.60 -5.94 11.95
N HIS A 104 19.86 -4.67 11.68
CA HIS A 104 19.24 -3.87 10.63
C HIS A 104 20.30 -3.48 9.58
N PRO A 105 20.58 -4.30 8.56
CA PRO A 105 21.71 -4.10 7.64
C PRO A 105 21.66 -2.80 6.83
N HIS A 106 20.49 -2.16 6.73
CA HIS A 106 20.31 -0.87 6.04
C HIS A 106 20.77 0.34 6.87
N PHE A 107 21.05 0.17 8.17
CA PHE A 107 21.64 1.22 8.99
C PHE A 107 23.17 1.25 8.85
N LYS A 108 23.77 2.42 9.03
CA LYS A 108 25.22 2.56 9.09
C LYS A 108 25.80 1.72 10.24
N ASP A 109 25.16 1.74 11.39
CA ASP A 109 25.36 0.82 12.49
C ASP A 109 24.20 -0.19 12.51
N PRO A 110 24.42 -1.45 12.10
CA PRO A 110 23.36 -2.45 12.01
C PRO A 110 22.68 -2.76 13.35
N TYR A 111 23.32 -2.47 14.46
CA TYR A 111 22.79 -2.70 15.82
C TYR A 111 22.16 -1.44 16.43
N ALA A 112 22.17 -0.33 15.72
CA ALA A 112 21.46 0.86 16.17
C ALA A 112 19.97 0.57 16.37
N ARG A 113 19.37 1.10 17.43
CA ARG A 113 17.96 0.90 17.83
C ARG A 113 17.61 -0.55 18.23
N VAL A 114 18.60 -1.37 18.56
CA VAL A 114 18.32 -2.68 19.14
C VAL A 114 17.68 -2.43 20.52
N GLN A 115 16.38 -2.73 20.62
CA GLN A 115 15.75 -2.97 21.91
C GLN A 115 16.25 -4.31 22.44
N TYR A 116 16.64 -4.38 23.70
CA TYR A 116 17.20 -5.56 24.32
C TYR A 116 16.35 -6.81 24.03
N GLY A 117 16.97 -7.79 23.33
CA GLY A 117 16.46 -9.13 23.17
C GLY A 117 15.22 -9.28 22.31
N CYS A 118 15.39 -9.32 20.98
CA CYS A 118 14.34 -9.85 20.14
C CYS A 118 14.19 -11.37 20.39
N HIS A 119 13.04 -11.79 20.90
CA HIS A 119 12.71 -13.19 21.17
C HIS A 119 11.97 -13.87 20.00
N ASP A 120 11.81 -13.19 18.85
CA ASP A 120 11.18 -13.81 17.68
C ASP A 120 12.15 -14.77 16.98
N LYS A 121 11.58 -15.78 16.36
CA LYS A 121 12.31 -16.79 15.60
C LYS A 121 12.80 -16.21 14.28
N MET A 122 14.04 -16.49 13.92
CA MET A 122 14.53 -16.24 12.58
C MET A 122 13.92 -17.26 11.61
N ARG A 123 13.55 -16.79 10.43
CA ARG A 123 12.99 -17.62 9.34
C ARG A 123 13.84 -17.44 8.10
N ALA A 124 14.23 -18.55 7.49
CA ALA A 124 14.94 -18.50 6.21
C ALA A 124 13.99 -18.01 5.09
N ARG A 125 14.52 -17.18 4.22
CA ARG A 125 13.83 -16.70 3.00
C ARG A 125 14.84 -16.57 1.86
N LEU A 126 14.33 -16.61 0.63
CA LEU A 126 15.10 -16.13 -0.51
C LEU A 126 15.16 -14.59 -0.45
N ARG A 127 16.30 -14.03 -0.80
CA ARG A 127 16.50 -12.57 -0.83
C ARG A 127 15.49 -11.84 -1.72
N SER A 128 15.02 -12.52 -2.78
CA SER A 128 14.01 -12.01 -3.71
C SER A 128 12.56 -12.32 -3.30
N ALA A 129 12.34 -13.00 -2.16
CA ALA A 129 10.99 -13.32 -1.73
C ALA A 129 10.23 -12.06 -1.30
N SER A 130 8.97 -11.92 -1.72
CA SER A 130 8.12 -10.77 -1.39
C SER A 130 7.97 -10.54 0.12
N GLY A 131 7.96 -11.62 0.93
CA GLY A 131 7.91 -11.54 2.38
C GLY A 131 9.14 -10.93 3.07
N VAL A 132 10.21 -10.64 2.33
CA VAL A 132 11.42 -9.99 2.90
C VAL A 132 11.22 -8.50 3.10
N TYR A 133 10.37 -7.88 2.29
CA TYR A 133 10.18 -6.44 2.30
C TYR A 133 8.77 -6.06 1.86
N PHE A 134 7.99 -5.53 2.80
CA PHE A 134 6.70 -4.93 2.53
C PHE A 134 6.82 -3.42 2.83
N PRO A 135 6.87 -2.56 1.81
CA PRO A 135 6.93 -1.11 2.02
C PRO A 135 5.64 -0.61 2.68
N ILE A 136 5.78 0.34 3.59
CA ILE A 136 4.67 1.10 4.15
C ILE A 136 4.71 2.46 3.49
N THR A 137 3.74 2.74 2.67
CA THR A 137 3.58 4.03 1.99
C THR A 137 2.26 4.66 2.38
N LYS A 138 2.24 5.97 2.53
CA LYS A 138 1.03 6.76 2.76
C LYS A 138 0.87 7.73 1.61
N ALA A 139 -0.31 7.79 1.04
CA ALA A 139 -0.63 8.65 -0.10
C ALA A 139 -1.68 9.70 0.31
N ALA A 140 -1.46 10.94 -0.11
CA ALA A 140 -2.40 12.03 0.08
C ALA A 140 -2.56 12.82 -1.22
N LEU A 141 -3.78 13.26 -1.49
CA LEU A 141 -4.06 14.14 -2.61
C LEU A 141 -3.62 15.56 -2.27
N LEU A 142 -3.04 16.24 -3.24
CA LEU A 142 -2.72 17.66 -3.12
C LEU A 142 -3.98 18.47 -3.50
N ILE A 143 -4.89 18.60 -2.54
CA ILE A 143 -6.20 19.26 -2.71
C ILE A 143 -6.17 20.73 -2.27
N PRO A 144 -7.13 21.59 -2.71
CA PRO A 144 -7.30 22.94 -2.19
C PRO A 144 -7.47 22.99 -0.66
N PRO A 145 -6.91 23.97 0.05
CA PRO A 145 -6.11 25.09 -0.49
C PRO A 145 -4.63 24.73 -0.76
N TRP A 146 -4.19 23.51 -0.43
CA TRP A 146 -2.78 23.08 -0.48
C TRP A 146 -2.24 22.90 -1.90
N SER A 147 -3.13 22.70 -2.88
CA SER A 147 -2.81 22.64 -4.32
C SER A 147 -2.33 23.97 -4.90
N LYS A 148 -2.61 25.09 -4.24
CA LYS A 148 -2.31 26.43 -4.75
C LYS A 148 -0.83 26.78 -4.63
N LYS A 149 -0.26 27.34 -5.70
CA LYS A 149 1.13 27.85 -5.69
C LYS A 149 1.38 28.87 -4.58
N VAL A 150 0.39 29.73 -4.30
CA VAL A 150 0.46 30.71 -3.23
C VAL A 150 0.67 30.07 -1.86
N VAL A 151 -0.02 28.97 -1.57
CA VAL A 151 0.11 28.23 -0.31
C VAL A 151 1.49 27.61 -0.18
N ASN A 152 1.96 26.96 -1.25
CA ASN A 152 3.31 26.38 -1.28
C ASN A 152 4.41 27.43 -1.07
N CYS A 153 4.24 28.60 -1.68
CA CYS A 153 5.16 29.71 -1.52
C CYS A 153 5.18 30.24 -0.08
N ILE A 154 3.99 30.42 0.52
CA ILE A 154 3.85 30.86 1.91
C ILE A 154 4.47 29.84 2.87
N GLN A 155 4.23 28.54 2.67
CA GLN A 155 4.80 27.48 3.52
C GLN A 155 6.33 27.47 3.50
N LYS A 156 6.93 27.54 2.32
CA LYS A 156 8.39 27.59 2.15
C LYS A 156 9.02 28.80 2.85
N ASN A 157 8.32 29.91 2.89
CA ASN A 157 8.81 31.17 3.45
C ASN A 157 8.19 31.51 4.82
N TYR A 158 7.45 30.58 5.44
CA TYR A 158 6.72 30.83 6.68
C TYR A 158 7.58 31.36 7.82
N SER A 159 8.81 30.88 7.96
CA SER A 159 9.75 31.35 9.00
C SER A 159 10.08 32.84 8.91
N ILE A 160 10.03 33.39 7.70
CA ILE A 160 10.26 34.81 7.43
C ILE A 160 8.94 35.56 7.57
N LEU A 161 7.90 35.10 6.89
CA LEU A 161 6.60 35.77 6.78
C LEU A 161 5.88 35.91 8.13
N LYS A 162 6.06 34.99 9.07
CA LYS A 162 5.46 35.06 10.42
C LYS A 162 5.91 36.28 11.25
N ASN A 163 7.02 36.91 10.88
CA ASN A 163 7.59 38.09 11.55
C ASN A 163 7.24 39.41 10.84
N VAL A 164 6.48 39.34 9.72
CA VAL A 164 6.05 40.51 8.96
C VAL A 164 4.78 41.09 9.58
N GLU A 165 4.70 42.41 9.70
CA GLU A 165 3.49 43.12 10.14
C GLU A 165 2.33 42.83 9.18
N GLU A 166 1.11 42.72 9.72
CA GLU A 166 -0.06 42.23 8.98
C GLU A 166 -0.43 43.17 7.81
N ASP A 167 -0.20 44.46 7.95
CA ASP A 167 -0.41 45.49 6.90
C ASP A 167 0.57 45.38 5.72
N LYS A 168 1.77 44.83 5.95
CA LYS A 168 2.82 44.61 4.94
C LYS A 168 2.84 43.21 4.38
N LEU A 169 2.05 42.32 4.96
CA LEU A 169 2.12 40.90 4.69
C LEU A 169 1.75 40.55 3.24
N VAL A 170 0.63 41.12 2.74
CA VAL A 170 0.14 40.91 1.36
C VAL A 170 1.21 41.35 0.35
N PHE A 171 1.75 42.56 0.57
CA PHE A 171 2.80 43.10 -0.30
C PHE A 171 4.05 42.19 -0.30
N THR A 172 4.48 41.74 0.88
CA THR A 172 5.66 40.89 1.01
C THR A 172 5.43 39.53 0.34
N ILE A 173 4.26 38.91 0.54
CA ILE A 173 3.93 37.63 -0.10
C ILE A 173 3.88 37.78 -1.62
N ARG A 174 3.30 38.85 -2.11
CA ARG A 174 3.21 39.17 -3.56
C ARG A 174 4.60 39.31 -4.20
N GLN A 175 5.57 39.90 -3.51
CA GLN A 175 6.98 39.99 -3.97
C GLN A 175 7.65 38.62 -4.08
N VAL A 176 7.29 37.68 -3.23
CA VAL A 176 7.87 36.33 -3.20
C VAL A 176 7.23 35.42 -4.26
N ILE A 177 5.94 35.58 -4.54
CA ILE A 177 5.19 34.73 -5.50
C ILE A 177 5.49 35.12 -6.96
N HIS A 178 5.79 36.40 -7.24
CA HIS A 178 5.96 36.96 -8.59
C HIS A 178 4.74 36.76 -9.53
N ASP A 179 3.53 36.56 -8.99
CA ASP A 179 2.32 36.37 -9.75
C ASP A 179 1.35 37.55 -9.47
N GLN A 180 0.98 38.29 -10.54
CA GLN A 180 0.13 39.45 -10.44
C GLN A 180 -1.38 39.11 -10.50
N ASN A 181 -1.74 37.89 -10.85
CA ASN A 181 -3.15 37.50 -11.04
C ASN A 181 -3.82 37.05 -9.74
N ILE A 182 -3.08 36.87 -8.65
CA ILE A 182 -3.61 36.42 -7.36
C ILE A 182 -4.20 37.62 -6.60
N THR A 183 -5.44 37.47 -6.13
CA THR A 183 -6.11 38.53 -5.36
C THR A 183 -5.57 38.64 -3.94
N ASP A 184 -5.69 39.85 -3.35
CA ASP A 184 -5.25 40.08 -1.95
C ASP A 184 -6.03 39.20 -0.96
N ASP A 185 -7.34 38.99 -1.22
CA ASP A 185 -8.19 38.11 -0.42
C ASP A 185 -7.75 36.66 -0.48
N GLU A 186 -7.28 36.20 -1.63
CA GLU A 186 -6.74 34.85 -1.78
C GLU A 186 -5.41 34.67 -1.04
N ILE A 187 -4.53 35.67 -1.13
CA ILE A 187 -3.27 35.67 -0.36
C ILE A 187 -3.57 35.60 1.14
N MET A 188 -4.51 36.41 1.64
CA MET A 188 -4.85 36.46 3.06
C MET A 188 -5.54 35.17 3.54
N ARG A 189 -6.43 34.56 2.72
CA ARG A 189 -7.03 33.24 3.02
C ARG A 189 -5.97 32.17 3.10
N SER A 190 -5.05 32.13 2.13
CA SER A 190 -3.94 31.18 2.07
C SER A 190 -2.98 31.34 3.27
N TRP A 191 -2.66 32.60 3.62
CA TRP A 191 -1.86 32.89 4.81
C TRP A 191 -2.51 32.37 6.09
N LYS A 192 -3.80 32.66 6.31
CA LYS A 192 -4.54 32.19 7.50
C LYS A 192 -4.54 30.66 7.57
N ALA A 193 -4.77 29.97 6.45
CA ALA A 193 -4.76 28.51 6.39
C ALA A 193 -3.38 27.94 6.76
N VAL A 194 -2.30 28.47 6.18
CA VAL A 194 -0.93 28.06 6.48
C VAL A 194 -0.58 28.36 7.94
N LYS A 195 -0.89 29.56 8.43
CA LYS A 195 -0.62 29.96 9.82
C LYS A 195 -1.28 29.00 10.82
N ILE A 196 -2.57 28.71 10.66
CA ILE A 196 -3.30 27.76 11.48
C ILE A 196 -2.63 26.38 11.44
N SER A 197 -2.26 25.90 10.26
CA SER A 197 -1.61 24.61 10.09
C SER A 197 -0.25 24.52 10.78
N MET A 198 0.57 25.57 10.66
CA MET A 198 1.92 25.63 11.23
C MET A 198 1.92 25.83 12.76
N GLU A 199 0.96 26.62 13.28
CA GLU A 199 0.87 26.92 14.71
C GLU A 199 0.21 25.80 15.50
N GLN A 200 -0.81 25.14 14.93
CA GLN A 200 -1.59 24.14 15.66
C GLN A 200 -0.87 22.82 15.91
N LYS A 201 0.32 22.55 15.35
CA LYS A 201 1.09 21.29 15.51
C LYS A 201 0.20 20.03 15.67
N ARG A 202 -1.05 20.07 15.23
CA ARG A 202 -1.97 18.94 15.32
C ARG A 202 -1.41 17.84 14.46
N LYS A 203 -1.10 16.70 15.07
CA LYS A 203 -0.95 15.45 14.32
C LYS A 203 -2.30 15.21 13.63
N ARG A 204 -2.36 15.47 12.35
CA ARG A 204 -3.52 15.08 11.55
C ARG A 204 -3.57 13.56 11.58
N SER A 205 -4.73 13.01 11.91
CA SER A 205 -4.98 11.57 11.77
C SER A 205 -5.12 11.25 10.27
N GLU A 206 -4.87 10.04 9.89
CA GLU A 206 -5.11 9.58 8.52
C GLU A 206 -6.58 9.82 8.13
N LEU A 207 -7.50 9.53 9.04
CA LEU A 207 -8.93 9.78 8.84
C LEU A 207 -9.23 11.25 8.50
N SER A 208 -8.59 12.22 9.18
CA SER A 208 -8.82 13.64 8.87
C SER A 208 -8.36 14.03 7.46
N VAL A 209 -7.34 13.37 6.92
CA VAL A 209 -6.92 13.57 5.51
C VAL A 209 -7.98 13.02 4.56
N TYR A 210 -8.53 11.84 4.83
CA TYR A 210 -9.60 11.24 4.03
C TYR A 210 -10.88 12.08 4.07
N GLU A 211 -11.25 12.66 5.24
CA GLU A 211 -12.39 13.57 5.37
C GLU A 211 -12.22 14.84 4.52
N ASP A 212 -11.03 15.45 4.56
CA ASP A 212 -10.71 16.65 3.75
C ASP A 212 -10.80 16.32 2.26
N GLU A 213 -10.18 15.22 1.80
CA GLU A 213 -10.21 14.78 0.42
C GLU A 213 -11.62 14.47 -0.06
N TYR A 214 -12.39 13.72 0.73
CA TYR A 214 -13.78 13.36 0.43
C TYR A 214 -14.66 14.61 0.31
N SER A 215 -14.47 15.60 1.20
CA SER A 215 -15.19 16.86 1.17
C SER A 215 -14.94 17.65 -0.12
N ILE A 216 -13.69 17.69 -0.60
CA ILE A 216 -13.31 18.38 -1.83
C ILE A 216 -13.84 17.62 -3.06
N LEU A 217 -13.63 16.30 -3.11
CA LEU A 217 -14.11 15.45 -4.21
C LEU A 217 -15.65 15.46 -4.35
N SER A 218 -16.36 15.67 -3.25
CA SER A 218 -17.84 15.72 -3.21
C SER A 218 -18.43 17.05 -3.68
N LYS A 219 -17.64 18.04 -4.02
CA LYS A 219 -18.13 19.28 -4.63
C LYS A 219 -18.46 19.05 -6.10
N ASN A 220 -19.46 19.80 -6.62
CA ASN A 220 -19.87 19.66 -8.01
C ASN A 220 -18.78 20.11 -8.99
N GLU A 221 -18.01 21.13 -8.61
CA GLU A 221 -16.93 21.67 -9.40
C GLU A 221 -15.85 22.21 -8.45
N ASN A 222 -14.60 21.95 -8.77
CA ASN A 222 -13.46 22.59 -8.16
C ASN A 222 -12.76 23.42 -9.23
N GLU A 223 -12.42 24.65 -8.89
CA GLU A 223 -11.70 25.56 -9.78
C GLU A 223 -10.47 24.87 -10.37
N ASN A 224 -10.18 25.15 -11.64
CA ASN A 224 -9.04 24.61 -12.35
C ASN A 224 -7.74 25.16 -11.73
N GLU A 225 -7.20 24.45 -10.74
CA GLU A 225 -5.94 24.77 -10.09
C GLU A 225 -4.79 23.96 -10.72
N ASP A 226 -3.56 24.42 -10.54
CA ASP A 226 -2.38 23.77 -11.14
C ASP A 226 -2.22 22.28 -10.79
N ASN A 227 -2.67 21.88 -9.61
CA ASN A 227 -2.43 20.54 -9.06
C ASN A 227 -3.69 19.71 -8.84
N PHE A 228 -4.87 20.34 -8.94
CA PHE A 228 -6.14 19.66 -8.72
C PHE A 228 -7.28 20.36 -9.47
N SER A 229 -8.05 19.57 -10.21
CA SER A 229 -9.27 20.05 -10.89
C SER A 229 -10.25 18.88 -10.98
N SER A 230 -11.54 19.18 -10.78
CA SER A 230 -12.59 18.16 -10.90
C SER A 230 -13.93 18.80 -11.26
N TYR A 231 -14.77 18.04 -11.94
CA TYR A 231 -16.15 18.41 -12.27
C TYR A 231 -17.07 17.20 -12.24
N THR A 232 -18.37 17.43 -12.10
CA THR A 232 -19.38 16.36 -12.03
C THR A 232 -19.78 15.91 -13.41
N ALA A 233 -19.77 14.60 -13.64
CA ALA A 233 -20.28 13.94 -14.85
C ALA A 233 -21.74 13.50 -14.66
N THR A 234 -22.40 13.17 -15.76
CA THR A 234 -23.77 12.63 -15.76
C THR A 234 -23.78 11.20 -15.23
N ILE A 235 -24.74 10.90 -14.34
CA ILE A 235 -24.96 9.53 -13.86
C ILE A 235 -25.95 8.85 -14.80
N PRO A 236 -25.61 7.67 -15.38
CA PRO A 236 -26.55 6.90 -16.19
C PRO A 236 -27.86 6.61 -15.46
N GLN A 237 -28.98 6.72 -16.16
CA GLN A 237 -30.31 6.60 -15.57
C GLN A 237 -30.48 5.28 -14.81
N LYS A 238 -29.91 4.20 -15.34
CA LYS A 238 -29.90 2.86 -14.73
C LYS A 238 -29.27 2.83 -13.34
N TYR A 239 -28.27 3.67 -13.10
CA TYR A 239 -27.46 3.68 -11.88
C TYR A 239 -27.75 4.85 -10.93
N LYS A 240 -28.72 5.73 -11.27
CA LYS A 240 -29.08 6.92 -10.43
C LYS A 240 -29.49 6.58 -9.00
N SER A 241 -30.07 5.40 -8.77
CA SER A 241 -30.43 4.97 -7.41
C SER A 241 -29.25 4.54 -6.57
N TYR A 242 -28.13 4.20 -7.19
CA TYR A 242 -26.94 3.67 -6.53
C TYR A 242 -25.87 4.75 -6.24
N PHE A 243 -25.81 5.77 -7.09
CA PHE A 243 -24.79 6.80 -7.01
C PHE A 243 -25.42 8.18 -6.74
N GLU A 244 -24.76 8.99 -5.89
CA GLU A 244 -25.08 10.40 -5.68
C GLU A 244 -24.29 11.32 -6.59
N GLN A 245 -23.07 10.89 -6.98
CA GLN A 245 -22.17 11.68 -7.81
C GLN A 245 -21.17 10.78 -8.54
N ILE A 246 -20.87 11.14 -9.78
CA ILE A 246 -19.67 10.72 -10.51
C ILE A 246 -18.91 12.00 -10.80
N ALA A 247 -17.68 12.14 -10.31
CA ALA A 247 -16.85 13.30 -10.60
C ALA A 247 -15.62 12.85 -11.41
N VAL A 248 -15.37 13.59 -12.49
CA VAL A 248 -14.13 13.50 -13.24
C VAL A 248 -13.07 14.32 -12.52
N VAL A 249 -11.94 13.73 -12.23
CA VAL A 249 -10.77 14.41 -11.71
C VAL A 249 -9.76 14.48 -12.85
N ASP A 250 -9.82 15.56 -13.63
CA ASP A 250 -9.02 15.74 -14.83
C ASP A 250 -7.59 16.18 -14.55
N ARG A 251 -7.35 16.66 -13.33
CA ARG A 251 -6.02 16.95 -12.82
C ARG A 251 -5.90 16.53 -11.37
N LEU A 252 -4.96 15.65 -11.11
CA LEU A 252 -4.71 15.09 -9.79
C LEU A 252 -3.21 15.07 -9.51
N THR A 253 -2.79 15.61 -8.38
CA THR A 253 -1.44 15.39 -7.85
C THR A 253 -1.53 14.60 -6.55
N VAL A 254 -0.79 13.49 -6.48
CA VAL A 254 -0.70 12.60 -5.31
C VAL A 254 0.70 12.67 -4.75
N THR A 255 0.83 13.00 -3.48
CA THR A 255 2.09 12.87 -2.74
C THR A 255 2.12 11.51 -2.05
N GLN A 256 3.06 10.65 -2.45
CA GLN A 256 3.26 9.35 -1.84
C GLN A 256 4.54 9.36 -1.00
N ALA A 257 4.40 9.20 0.32
CA ALA A 257 5.50 9.16 1.26
C ALA A 257 5.82 7.72 1.69
N PHE A 258 7.12 7.40 1.75
CA PHE A 258 7.61 6.15 2.29
C PHE A 258 7.90 6.31 3.78
N THR A 259 7.15 5.61 4.64
CA THR A 259 7.20 5.78 6.09
C THR A 259 8.02 4.70 6.80
N GLY A 260 8.09 3.51 6.23
CA GLY A 260 8.78 2.37 6.81
C GLY A 260 8.54 1.10 6.00
N PHE A 261 8.89 -0.03 6.56
CA PHE A 261 8.60 -1.33 5.98
C PHE A 261 8.43 -2.40 7.06
N THR A 262 7.82 -3.53 6.70
CA THR A 262 7.73 -4.72 7.53
C THR A 262 8.38 -5.92 6.84
N ARG A 263 8.59 -7.01 7.58
CA ARG A 263 9.09 -8.29 7.06
C ARG A 263 8.21 -9.43 7.55
N ILE A 264 8.03 -10.47 6.73
CA ILE A 264 7.24 -11.68 7.03
C ILE A 264 5.76 -11.41 7.21
N THR A 265 5.39 -10.41 7.97
CA THR A 265 4.01 -10.00 8.23
C THR A 265 3.82 -8.54 7.84
N ARG A 266 2.58 -8.18 7.47
CA ARG A 266 2.21 -6.79 7.14
C ARG A 266 1.70 -6.02 8.35
N ASN A 267 2.04 -6.46 9.57
CA ASN A 267 1.66 -5.78 10.79
C ASN A 267 2.50 -4.51 10.99
N GLU A 268 1.90 -3.36 10.80
CA GLU A 268 2.56 -2.04 10.94
C GLU A 268 3.09 -1.77 12.36
N ALA A 269 2.55 -2.45 13.38
CA ALA A 269 3.12 -2.38 14.73
C ALA A 269 4.57 -2.88 14.81
N ASN A 270 4.98 -3.71 13.84
CA ASN A 270 6.35 -4.21 13.71
C ASN A 270 7.13 -3.44 12.62
N SER A 271 6.70 -2.22 12.29
CA SER A 271 7.36 -1.41 11.26
C SER A 271 8.80 -1.09 11.59
N VAL A 272 9.64 -1.17 10.58
CA VAL A 272 11.05 -0.83 10.66
C VAL A 272 11.26 0.56 10.09
N ALA A 273 11.96 1.41 10.86
CA ALA A 273 12.30 2.74 10.42
C ALA A 273 13.28 2.71 9.23
N ILE A 274 13.11 3.64 8.29
CA ILE A 274 13.96 3.77 7.10
C ILE A 274 15.32 4.40 7.40
N SER A 275 15.48 5.06 8.54
CA SER A 275 16.71 5.72 8.94
C SER A 275 17.11 5.37 10.38
N GLN A 276 18.43 5.33 10.63
CA GLN A 276 19.02 5.05 11.95
C GLN A 276 18.56 6.05 13.03
N TYR A 277 18.42 7.31 12.67
CA TYR A 277 17.95 8.38 13.57
C TYR A 277 16.67 9.01 13.01
N PRO A 278 15.74 9.47 13.87
CA PRO A 278 14.58 10.22 13.44
C PRO A 278 14.97 11.41 12.56
N LYS A 279 14.27 11.57 11.44
CA LYS A 279 14.42 12.71 10.54
C LYS A 279 13.15 13.57 10.58
N PRO A 280 13.25 14.89 10.41
CA PRO A 280 12.07 15.76 10.29
C PRO A 280 11.40 15.71 8.91
N TRP A 281 11.81 14.78 8.07
CA TRP A 281 11.31 14.57 6.71
C TRP A 281 11.25 13.08 6.36
N LEU A 282 10.43 12.75 5.38
CA LEU A 282 10.30 11.42 4.78
C LEU A 282 10.63 11.50 3.29
N PRO A 283 11.18 10.43 2.70
CA PRO A 283 11.24 10.32 1.25
C PRO A 283 9.82 10.30 0.69
N ALA A 284 9.56 11.14 -0.29
CA ALA A 284 8.26 11.22 -0.95
C ALA A 284 8.46 11.49 -2.45
N VAL A 285 7.44 11.14 -3.23
CA VAL A 285 7.35 11.44 -4.65
C VAL A 285 6.00 12.10 -4.92
N GLU A 286 6.00 13.10 -5.76
CA GLU A 286 4.78 13.69 -6.31
C GLU A 286 4.52 13.06 -7.67
N LEU A 287 3.31 12.55 -7.85
CA LEU A 287 2.82 11.89 -9.06
C LEU A 287 1.64 12.67 -9.58
N THR A 288 1.61 12.95 -10.87
CA THR A 288 0.48 13.60 -11.54
C THR A 288 -0.38 12.60 -12.27
N GLY A 289 -1.68 12.85 -12.39
CA GLY A 289 -2.58 11.92 -13.02
C GLY A 289 -4.00 12.44 -13.19
N GLU A 290 -4.89 11.51 -13.41
CA GLU A 290 -6.32 11.70 -13.57
C GLU A 290 -7.10 10.62 -12.81
N GLY A 291 -8.39 10.82 -12.58
CA GLY A 291 -9.20 9.85 -11.86
C GLY A 291 -10.71 10.03 -12.04
N ILE A 292 -11.43 9.06 -11.50
CA ILE A 292 -12.88 9.06 -11.38
C ILE A 292 -13.21 8.89 -9.90
N PHE A 293 -13.96 9.84 -9.34
CA PHE A 293 -14.52 9.70 -8.01
C PHE A 293 -16.00 9.33 -8.11
N ILE A 294 -16.39 8.24 -7.45
CA ILE A 294 -17.77 7.74 -7.42
C ILE A 294 -18.26 7.81 -5.99
N ARG A 295 -19.28 8.63 -5.74
CA ARG A 295 -19.95 8.72 -4.45
C ARG A 295 -21.26 7.94 -4.49
N PHE A 296 -21.37 7.00 -3.58
CA PHE A 296 -22.53 6.11 -3.48
C PHE A 296 -23.68 6.79 -2.75
N ASN A 297 -24.91 6.30 -3.00
CA ASN A 297 -26.09 6.74 -2.29
C ASN A 297 -26.04 6.27 -0.82
N LYS A 298 -26.00 7.23 0.12
CA LYS A 298 -25.85 6.97 1.55
C LYS A 298 -26.98 6.14 2.14
N ASP A 299 -28.22 6.44 1.72
CA ASP A 299 -29.40 5.75 2.26
C ASP A 299 -29.41 4.30 1.80
N LYS A 300 -29.08 4.06 0.53
CA LYS A 300 -28.99 2.70 -0.03
C LYS A 300 -27.87 1.89 0.61
N ILE A 301 -26.71 2.50 0.87
CA ILE A 301 -25.62 1.89 1.63
C ILE A 301 -26.07 1.54 3.05
N ALA A 302 -26.76 2.44 3.74
CA ALA A 302 -27.24 2.22 5.10
C ALA A 302 -28.27 1.08 5.16
N GLU A 303 -29.20 1.03 4.21
CA GLU A 303 -30.18 -0.05 4.07
C GLU A 303 -29.49 -1.41 3.85
N TRP A 304 -28.62 -1.51 2.85
CA TRP A 304 -27.86 -2.73 2.54
C TRP A 304 -27.02 -3.20 3.72
N ARG A 305 -26.29 -2.30 4.36
CA ARG A 305 -25.46 -2.62 5.52
C ARG A 305 -26.25 -3.16 6.69
N ASN A 306 -27.40 -2.51 7.02
CA ASN A 306 -28.26 -2.94 8.14
C ASN A 306 -28.79 -4.36 7.92
N ALA A 307 -29.10 -4.72 6.67
CA ALA A 307 -29.56 -6.06 6.32
C ALA A 307 -28.46 -7.13 6.42
N HIS A 308 -27.19 -6.77 6.20
CA HIS A 308 -26.10 -7.74 5.97
C HIS A 308 -24.91 -7.64 6.94
N SER A 309 -24.98 -6.80 7.99
CA SER A 309 -23.89 -6.57 8.95
C SER A 309 -23.36 -7.84 9.63
N SER A 310 -24.24 -8.83 9.85
CA SER A 310 -23.84 -10.08 10.50
C SER A 310 -22.86 -10.93 9.71
N ARG A 311 -22.81 -10.78 8.36
CA ARG A 311 -21.95 -11.55 7.46
C ARG A 311 -20.48 -11.37 7.79
N TYR A 312 -20.05 -10.14 8.10
CA TYR A 312 -18.64 -9.79 8.23
C TYR A 312 -18.05 -9.94 9.63
N LYS A 313 -18.82 -10.41 10.61
CA LYS A 313 -18.34 -10.66 11.99
C LYS A 313 -17.11 -11.57 12.05
N ARG A 314 -17.07 -12.61 11.20
CA ARG A 314 -15.92 -13.52 11.14
C ARG A 314 -14.69 -12.87 10.52
N MET A 315 -14.86 -12.03 9.49
CA MET A 315 -13.77 -11.29 8.86
C MET A 315 -13.18 -10.29 9.85
N LYS A 316 -14.01 -9.57 10.62
CA LYS A 316 -13.59 -8.68 11.70
C LYS A 316 -12.76 -9.42 12.74
N LYS A 317 -13.22 -10.59 13.21
CA LYS A 317 -12.46 -11.42 14.14
C LYS A 317 -11.13 -11.88 13.55
N ALA A 318 -11.09 -12.32 12.30
CA ALA A 318 -9.84 -12.70 11.62
C ALA A 318 -8.86 -11.53 11.49
N MET A 319 -9.36 -10.30 11.27
CA MET A 319 -8.57 -9.07 11.28
C MET A 319 -7.91 -8.85 12.64
N GLU A 320 -8.66 -8.92 13.72
CA GLU A 320 -8.17 -8.77 15.09
C GLU A 320 -7.14 -9.85 15.45
N ASP A 321 -7.43 -11.11 15.15
CA ASP A 321 -6.56 -12.25 15.41
C ASP A 321 -5.23 -12.18 14.62
N SER A 322 -5.28 -11.68 13.40
CA SER A 322 -4.10 -11.53 12.53
C SER A 322 -3.22 -10.33 12.85
N LYS A 323 -3.75 -9.38 13.64
CA LYS A 323 -3.14 -8.06 13.91
C LYS A 323 -2.88 -7.23 12.64
N PHE A 324 -3.58 -7.55 11.55
CA PHE A 324 -3.60 -6.74 10.33
C PHE A 324 -4.81 -5.81 10.40
N ILE A 325 -4.67 -4.71 11.12
CA ILE A 325 -5.77 -3.81 11.44
C ILE A 325 -5.99 -2.82 10.29
N ASN A 326 -7.24 -2.70 9.85
CA ASN A 326 -7.71 -1.61 9.01
C ASN A 326 -8.71 -0.78 9.84
N GLU A 327 -8.35 0.46 10.16
CA GLU A 327 -9.16 1.34 11.01
C GLU A 327 -10.50 1.72 10.36
N SER A 328 -10.56 1.71 9.02
CA SER A 328 -11.78 1.99 8.25
C SER A 328 -12.66 0.75 8.01
N PHE A 329 -12.28 -0.42 8.56
CA PHE A 329 -13.01 -1.67 8.34
C PHE A 329 -14.47 -1.57 8.77
N SER A 330 -15.36 -1.82 7.82
CA SER A 330 -16.79 -1.93 7.99
C SER A 330 -17.38 -2.75 6.85
N GLU A 331 -18.63 -3.11 6.93
CA GLU A 331 -19.36 -3.73 5.83
C GLU A 331 -19.33 -2.84 4.58
N THR A 332 -19.51 -1.53 4.78
CA THR A 332 -19.41 -0.52 3.71
C THR A 332 -18.05 -0.54 3.08
N TYR A 333 -16.99 -0.59 3.88
CA TYR A 333 -15.61 -0.67 3.35
C TYR A 333 -15.42 -1.90 2.46
N VAL A 334 -15.85 -3.08 2.90
CA VAL A 334 -15.72 -4.34 2.13
C VAL A 334 -16.42 -4.22 0.78
N MET A 335 -17.63 -3.67 0.76
CA MET A 335 -18.41 -3.50 -0.48
C MET A 335 -17.77 -2.48 -1.42
N LEU A 336 -17.39 -1.28 -0.93
CA LEU A 336 -16.75 -0.24 -1.74
C LEU A 336 -15.39 -0.71 -2.29
N HIS A 337 -14.60 -1.38 -1.47
CA HIS A 337 -13.31 -1.92 -1.85
C HIS A 337 -13.46 -3.01 -2.92
N THR A 338 -14.41 -3.92 -2.74
CA THR A 338 -14.71 -4.94 -3.76
C THR A 338 -15.18 -4.32 -5.06
N PHE A 339 -16.06 -3.31 -4.99
CA PHE A 339 -16.47 -2.54 -6.16
C PHE A 339 -15.26 -1.92 -6.90
N ALA A 340 -14.37 -1.26 -6.17
CA ALA A 340 -13.16 -0.66 -6.76
C ALA A 340 -12.33 -1.69 -7.53
N HIS A 341 -12.10 -2.86 -6.93
CA HIS A 341 -11.35 -3.94 -7.56
C HIS A 341 -12.00 -4.42 -8.86
N LEU A 342 -13.30 -4.68 -8.85
CA LEU A 342 -14.03 -5.13 -10.02
C LEU A 342 -14.03 -4.05 -11.13
N PHE A 343 -14.24 -2.79 -10.74
CA PHE A 343 -14.24 -1.67 -11.66
C PHE A 343 -12.86 -1.44 -12.28
N ILE A 344 -11.78 -1.50 -11.51
CA ILE A 344 -10.40 -1.39 -12.02
C ILE A 344 -10.09 -2.51 -13.02
N ARG A 345 -10.53 -3.73 -12.76
CA ARG A 345 -10.34 -4.85 -13.69
C ARG A 345 -11.02 -4.56 -15.04
N GLU A 346 -12.23 -4.04 -15.01
CA GLU A 346 -12.96 -3.72 -16.24
C GLU A 346 -12.35 -2.50 -16.95
N MET A 347 -11.97 -1.47 -16.21
CA MET A 347 -11.28 -0.30 -16.73
C MET A 347 -9.96 -0.66 -17.41
N SER A 348 -9.19 -1.57 -16.83
CA SER A 348 -7.93 -2.06 -17.43
C SER A 348 -8.18 -2.68 -18.82
N ASN A 349 -9.28 -3.40 -18.98
CA ASN A 349 -9.65 -4.00 -20.25
C ASN A 349 -10.08 -2.98 -21.30
N VAL A 350 -10.83 -1.95 -20.89
CA VAL A 350 -11.42 -0.95 -21.79
C VAL A 350 -10.44 0.16 -22.15
N CYS A 351 -9.74 0.70 -21.16
CA CYS A 351 -8.82 1.84 -21.36
C CYS A 351 -7.41 1.42 -21.77
N GLY A 352 -7.09 0.12 -21.72
CA GLY A 352 -5.75 -0.39 -22.07
C GLY A 352 -4.65 -0.08 -21.06
N TYR A 353 -4.98 0.49 -19.90
CA TYR A 353 -4.02 0.66 -18.80
C TYR A 353 -3.70 -0.69 -18.15
N SER A 354 -2.45 -0.86 -17.76
CA SER A 354 -2.14 -2.00 -16.89
C SER A 354 -2.90 -1.86 -15.56
N ALA A 355 -3.53 -2.92 -15.07
CA ALA A 355 -4.15 -2.91 -13.76
C ALA A 355 -3.18 -2.46 -12.65
N ALA A 356 -1.87 -2.68 -12.82
CA ALA A 356 -0.84 -2.23 -11.88
C ALA A 356 -0.59 -0.71 -11.86
N SER A 357 -1.03 0.03 -12.91
CA SER A 357 -0.94 1.48 -12.99
C SER A 357 -2.17 2.21 -12.44
N ILE A 358 -3.31 1.53 -12.37
CA ILE A 358 -4.53 2.06 -11.78
C ILE A 358 -4.50 1.81 -10.28
N ARG A 359 -4.90 2.79 -9.50
CA ARG A 359 -4.94 2.75 -8.03
C ARG A 359 -6.33 3.09 -7.52
N GLU A 360 -6.62 2.64 -6.33
CA GLU A 360 -7.83 2.98 -5.60
C GLU A 360 -7.54 3.82 -4.37
N LYS A 361 -8.56 4.55 -3.92
CA LYS A 361 -8.63 5.14 -2.59
C LYS A 361 -10.06 5.03 -2.08
N ILE A 362 -10.25 4.41 -0.92
CA ILE A 362 -11.56 4.08 -0.39
C ILE A 362 -11.93 5.05 0.73
N TYR A 363 -12.99 5.81 0.54
CA TYR A 363 -13.56 6.72 1.55
C TYR A 363 -14.76 6.05 2.20
N SER A 364 -14.53 5.45 3.35
CA SER A 364 -15.56 4.75 4.12
C SER A 364 -15.46 5.12 5.60
N GLU A 365 -16.48 5.76 6.12
CA GLU A 365 -16.57 6.10 7.53
C GLU A 365 -18.02 5.97 8.02
N ILE A 366 -18.15 5.40 9.20
CA ILE A 366 -19.40 5.29 9.95
C ILE A 366 -19.16 5.96 11.30
N ASN A 367 -20.05 6.89 11.68
CA ASN A 367 -19.93 7.57 12.95
C ASN A 367 -20.42 6.68 14.13
N ASP A 368 -20.22 7.18 15.35
CA ASP A 368 -20.64 6.48 16.59
C ASP A 368 -22.16 6.24 16.67
N LYS A 369 -22.95 7.00 15.91
CA LYS A 369 -24.41 6.83 15.80
C LYS A 369 -24.80 5.82 14.72
N ASN A 370 -23.83 5.11 14.13
CA ASN A 370 -24.01 4.14 13.06
C ASN A 370 -24.50 4.74 11.73
N GLU A 371 -24.29 6.05 11.51
CA GLU A 371 -24.63 6.75 10.26
C GLU A 371 -23.43 6.77 9.31
N VAL A 372 -23.70 6.65 8.02
CA VAL A 372 -22.68 6.69 6.96
C VAL A 372 -22.22 8.13 6.73
N LYS A 373 -20.98 8.44 7.09
CA LYS A 373 -20.37 9.74 6.84
C LYS A 373 -19.71 9.81 5.46
N MET A 374 -18.90 8.83 5.11
CA MET A 374 -18.23 8.72 3.83
C MET A 374 -18.57 7.38 3.16
N CYS A 375 -18.88 7.43 1.87
CA CYS A 375 -19.14 6.26 1.03
C CYS A 375 -18.77 6.56 -0.42
N GLY A 376 -17.49 6.59 -0.72
CA GLY A 376 -16.98 6.89 -2.05
C GLY A 376 -15.70 6.13 -2.39
N VAL A 377 -15.42 6.08 -3.68
CA VAL A 377 -14.23 5.45 -4.23
C VAL A 377 -13.60 6.40 -5.23
N LEU A 378 -12.31 6.67 -5.09
CA LEU A 378 -11.50 7.32 -6.11
C LEU A 378 -10.66 6.25 -6.81
N ILE A 379 -10.82 6.15 -8.11
CA ILE A 379 -10.00 5.30 -8.98
C ILE A 379 -9.17 6.23 -9.85
N TYR A 380 -7.85 6.07 -9.82
CA TYR A 380 -6.96 7.01 -10.46
C TYR A 380 -5.72 6.35 -11.05
N VAL A 381 -5.16 6.99 -12.07
CA VAL A 381 -3.85 6.70 -12.63
C VAL A 381 -2.91 7.83 -12.25
N SER A 382 -1.71 7.52 -11.83
CA SER A 382 -0.69 8.52 -11.55
C SER A 382 0.69 8.05 -12.02
N SER A 383 1.44 8.94 -12.65
CA SER A 383 2.77 8.69 -13.21
C SER A 383 3.75 9.79 -12.81
N SER A 384 5.04 9.45 -12.77
CA SER A 384 6.11 10.44 -12.64
C SER A 384 6.42 11.14 -13.97
N ASP A 385 5.97 10.57 -15.10
CA ASP A 385 6.24 11.11 -16.43
C ASP A 385 5.05 11.95 -16.90
N SER A 386 5.28 13.22 -17.16
CA SER A 386 4.28 14.16 -17.69
C SER A 386 3.77 13.81 -19.08
N ASP A 387 4.46 12.91 -19.79
CA ASP A 387 4.17 12.51 -21.18
C ASP A 387 3.35 11.21 -21.28
N SER A 388 2.93 10.61 -20.15
CA SER A 388 2.03 9.46 -20.21
C SER A 388 0.67 9.92 -20.73
N SER A 389 0.15 9.19 -21.72
CA SER A 389 -1.17 9.41 -22.34
C SER A 389 -2.26 9.36 -21.25
N LEU A 390 -2.59 10.53 -20.68
CA LEU A 390 -3.74 10.73 -19.83
C LEU A 390 -4.99 10.97 -20.69
N GLY A 391 -6.17 10.72 -20.16
CA GLY A 391 -7.45 10.93 -20.83
C GLY A 391 -8.32 9.68 -20.95
N GLY A 392 -7.78 8.51 -20.63
CA GLY A 392 -8.54 7.26 -20.71
C GLY A 392 -9.60 7.13 -19.62
N LEU A 393 -9.30 7.51 -18.38
CA LEU A 393 -10.27 7.51 -17.29
C LEU A 393 -11.30 8.63 -17.48
N ILE A 394 -10.84 9.81 -17.88
CA ILE A 394 -11.71 10.96 -18.19
C ILE A 394 -12.76 10.58 -19.24
N SER A 395 -12.34 10.00 -20.37
CA SER A 395 -13.23 9.64 -21.46
C SER A 395 -14.33 8.65 -21.06
N VAL A 396 -14.07 7.80 -20.07
CA VAL A 396 -15.06 6.88 -19.52
C VAL A 396 -16.11 7.61 -18.70
N ALA A 397 -15.69 8.50 -17.83
CA ALA A 397 -16.62 9.21 -16.95
C ALA A 397 -17.42 10.29 -17.68
N ASP A 398 -16.85 10.92 -18.71
CA ASP A 398 -17.53 11.94 -19.51
C ASP A 398 -18.60 11.38 -20.46
N ASN A 399 -18.53 10.09 -20.76
CA ASN A 399 -19.47 9.44 -21.66
C ASN A 399 -20.39 8.49 -20.89
N GLU A 400 -21.66 8.93 -20.71
CA GLU A 400 -22.68 8.17 -19.99
C GLU A 400 -22.83 6.74 -20.50
N ASP A 401 -22.87 6.54 -21.84
CA ASP A 401 -23.05 5.22 -22.46
C ASP A 401 -21.83 4.31 -22.22
N ILE A 402 -20.63 4.88 -22.21
CA ILE A 402 -19.40 4.11 -21.93
C ILE A 402 -19.38 3.69 -20.47
N PHE A 403 -19.70 4.59 -19.56
CA PHE A 403 -19.73 4.29 -18.13
C PHE A 403 -20.78 3.20 -17.82
N GLU A 404 -22.00 3.32 -18.40
CA GLU A 404 -23.06 2.34 -18.22
C GLU A 404 -22.63 0.96 -18.73
N ARG A 405 -22.04 0.90 -19.92
CA ARG A 405 -21.53 -0.35 -20.50
C ARG A 405 -20.44 -0.99 -19.65
N ILE A 406 -19.52 -0.19 -19.06
CA ILE A 406 -18.48 -0.70 -18.17
C ILE A 406 -19.11 -1.27 -16.91
N MET A 407 -20.08 -0.58 -16.33
CA MET A 407 -20.79 -1.05 -15.14
C MET A 407 -21.52 -2.37 -15.43
N ASP A 408 -22.22 -2.46 -16.56
CA ASP A 408 -22.93 -3.66 -16.97
C ASP A 408 -21.98 -4.84 -17.17
N SER A 409 -20.88 -4.63 -17.89
CA SER A 409 -19.86 -5.65 -18.13
C SER A 409 -19.19 -6.10 -16.81
N MET A 410 -18.89 -5.15 -15.93
CA MET A 410 -18.33 -5.44 -14.60
C MET A 410 -19.28 -6.35 -13.79
N LEU A 411 -20.57 -6.02 -13.72
CA LEU A 411 -21.57 -6.80 -12.97
C LEU A 411 -21.79 -8.17 -13.57
N GLU A 412 -21.85 -8.28 -14.92
CA GLU A 412 -21.95 -9.54 -15.62
C GLU A 412 -20.74 -10.45 -15.31
N ARG A 413 -19.53 -9.93 -15.43
CA ARG A 413 -18.30 -10.68 -15.13
C ARG A 413 -18.18 -11.04 -13.64
N ALA A 414 -18.67 -10.18 -12.76
CA ALA A 414 -18.69 -10.47 -11.34
C ALA A 414 -19.68 -11.57 -10.93
N SER A 415 -20.65 -11.89 -11.79
CA SER A 415 -21.68 -12.89 -11.48
C SER A 415 -21.14 -14.33 -11.44
N TRP A 416 -19.98 -14.60 -12.06
CA TRP A 416 -19.36 -15.92 -12.10
C TRP A 416 -17.84 -15.89 -11.95
N CYS A 417 -17.26 -17.01 -11.59
CA CYS A 417 -15.80 -17.22 -11.52
C CYS A 417 -15.49 -18.67 -11.88
N SER A 418 -14.31 -18.92 -12.47
CA SER A 418 -13.83 -20.28 -12.76
C SER A 418 -13.74 -21.16 -11.51
N GLY A 419 -13.62 -20.56 -10.33
CA GLY A 419 -13.58 -21.25 -9.04
C GLY A 419 -14.97 -21.53 -8.41
N ASP A 420 -16.08 -21.11 -9.04
CA ASP A 420 -17.44 -21.34 -8.52
C ASP A 420 -17.84 -22.82 -8.61
N PRO A 421 -18.67 -23.32 -7.67
CA PRO A 421 -19.31 -22.59 -6.56
C PRO A 421 -18.42 -22.36 -5.34
N LEU A 422 -17.21 -22.91 -5.28
CA LEU A 422 -16.34 -22.81 -4.11
C LEU A 422 -15.90 -21.35 -3.85
N CYS A 423 -15.64 -20.57 -4.90
CA CYS A 423 -15.23 -19.18 -4.74
C CYS A 423 -16.38 -18.31 -4.20
N ILE A 424 -17.56 -18.34 -4.82
CA ILE A 424 -18.69 -17.48 -4.40
C ILE A 424 -19.19 -17.80 -2.99
N SER A 425 -19.11 -19.08 -2.59
CA SER A 425 -19.55 -19.54 -1.26
C SER A 425 -18.47 -19.37 -0.17
N ALA A 426 -17.26 -18.96 -0.54
CA ALA A 426 -16.16 -18.89 0.40
C ALA A 426 -16.36 -17.78 1.45
N THR A 427 -16.02 -18.12 2.69
CA THR A 427 -15.99 -17.20 3.83
C THR A 427 -14.63 -17.16 4.55
N LYS A 428 -13.60 -17.75 3.92
CA LYS A 428 -12.22 -17.82 4.41
C LYS A 428 -11.29 -18.00 3.22
N GLN A 429 -10.82 -16.90 2.63
CA GLN A 429 -9.83 -16.90 1.56
C GLN A 429 -8.74 -15.85 1.80
N GLY A 430 -7.70 -15.92 1.00
CA GLY A 430 -6.62 -14.96 0.98
C GLY A 430 -5.74 -14.97 2.23
N TYR A 431 -4.99 -13.88 2.41
CA TYR A 431 -4.08 -13.72 3.53
C TYR A 431 -4.85 -13.74 4.86
N LYS A 432 -4.48 -14.68 5.75
CA LYS A 432 -5.08 -14.82 7.09
C LYS A 432 -6.61 -14.96 7.11
N ASN A 433 -7.21 -15.46 6.03
CA ASN A 433 -8.66 -15.59 5.86
C ASN A 433 -9.42 -14.23 5.90
N LEU A 434 -8.78 -13.17 5.42
CA LEU A 434 -9.33 -11.82 5.39
C LEU A 434 -10.17 -11.52 4.14
N ASN A 435 -10.40 -12.51 3.29
CA ASN A 435 -11.31 -12.43 2.14
C ASN A 435 -12.42 -13.45 2.24
N TYR A 436 -13.54 -13.11 1.62
CA TYR A 436 -14.64 -14.05 1.34
C TYR A 436 -14.58 -14.45 -0.14
N ALA A 437 -15.63 -14.21 -0.91
CA ALA A 437 -15.67 -14.55 -2.33
C ALA A 437 -14.70 -13.66 -3.16
N ALA A 438 -13.41 -13.95 -3.13
CA ALA A 438 -12.39 -13.19 -3.86
C ALA A 438 -11.18 -14.06 -4.17
N CYS A 439 -10.86 -14.23 -5.45
CA CYS A 439 -9.68 -14.96 -5.90
C CYS A 439 -8.98 -14.23 -7.06
N HIS A 440 -7.85 -14.75 -7.53
CA HIS A 440 -7.09 -14.15 -8.64
C HIS A 440 -7.89 -14.04 -9.93
N ASP A 441 -8.78 -15.00 -10.19
CA ASP A 441 -9.55 -15.02 -11.44
C ASP A 441 -10.66 -13.95 -11.44
N CYS A 442 -11.29 -13.66 -10.29
CA CYS A 442 -12.45 -12.77 -10.24
C CYS A 442 -12.19 -11.38 -9.66
N THR A 443 -11.35 -11.22 -8.62
CA THR A 443 -11.35 -9.97 -7.85
C THR A 443 -9.96 -9.39 -7.57
N LEU A 444 -8.93 -10.22 -7.33
CA LEU A 444 -7.63 -9.70 -6.88
C LEU A 444 -6.93 -8.87 -7.96
N LEU A 445 -6.25 -7.81 -7.53
CA LEU A 445 -5.45 -6.89 -8.34
C LEU A 445 -3.95 -7.04 -8.03
N PRO A 446 -3.05 -6.44 -8.84
CA PRO A 446 -1.67 -6.22 -8.42
C PRO A 446 -1.62 -5.47 -7.08
N GLU A 447 -0.74 -5.87 -6.16
CA GLU A 447 -0.67 -5.28 -4.80
C GLU A 447 -0.39 -3.76 -4.80
N THR A 448 0.20 -3.24 -5.87
CA THR A 448 0.44 -1.80 -6.05
C THR A 448 -0.81 -0.98 -6.28
N SER A 449 -1.91 -1.62 -6.67
CA SER A 449 -3.20 -0.98 -6.98
C SER A 449 -4.11 -0.88 -5.76
N CYS A 450 -3.87 -1.68 -4.71
CA CYS A 450 -4.74 -1.84 -3.56
C CYS A 450 -4.09 -1.33 -2.27
N GLU A 451 -4.77 -0.44 -1.55
CA GLU A 451 -4.28 0.09 -0.25
C GLU A 451 -4.29 -0.99 0.87
N SER A 452 -5.16 -2.00 0.76
CA SER A 452 -5.30 -3.09 1.75
C SER A 452 -4.70 -4.42 1.31
N PHE A 453 -3.79 -4.42 0.32
CA PHE A 453 -3.04 -5.60 -0.12
C PHE A 453 -3.95 -6.79 -0.49
N ASN A 454 -5.03 -6.54 -1.19
CA ASN A 454 -6.04 -7.55 -1.57
C ASN A 454 -6.71 -8.24 -0.36
N CYS A 455 -6.83 -7.57 0.79
CA CYS A 455 -7.59 -8.07 1.94
C CYS A 455 -8.96 -7.36 2.03
N PHE A 456 -9.92 -7.95 2.72
CA PHE A 456 -11.25 -7.40 2.95
C PHE A 456 -12.10 -7.29 1.68
N LEU A 457 -12.11 -8.34 0.87
CA LEU A 457 -12.84 -8.44 -0.39
C LEU A 457 -13.94 -9.51 -0.31
N ASP A 458 -15.09 -9.24 -0.94
CA ASP A 458 -16.21 -10.16 -1.03
C ASP A 458 -17.06 -9.86 -2.28
N ARG A 459 -16.85 -10.58 -3.38
CA ARG A 459 -17.61 -10.44 -4.63
C ARG A 459 -19.12 -10.58 -4.41
N ALA A 460 -19.54 -11.40 -3.45
CA ALA A 460 -20.94 -11.58 -3.13
C ALA A 460 -21.61 -10.30 -2.59
N SER A 461 -20.82 -9.33 -2.06
CA SER A 461 -21.35 -8.01 -1.66
C SER A 461 -21.84 -7.18 -2.86
N ILE A 462 -21.37 -7.49 -4.06
CA ILE A 462 -21.71 -6.77 -5.29
C ILE A 462 -22.86 -7.46 -6.03
N VAL A 463 -22.79 -8.78 -6.22
CA VAL A 463 -23.69 -9.54 -7.10
C VAL A 463 -24.61 -10.50 -6.35
N GLY A 464 -24.47 -10.65 -5.02
CA GLY A 464 -25.24 -11.61 -4.23
C GLY A 464 -24.68 -13.03 -4.24
N LEU A 465 -25.41 -13.93 -3.59
CA LEU A 465 -25.16 -15.37 -3.59
C LEU A 465 -26.27 -16.07 -4.38
N PRO A 466 -26.04 -17.26 -4.95
CA PRO A 466 -27.07 -18.01 -5.65
C PRO A 466 -28.32 -18.31 -4.79
N ASP A 467 -28.11 -18.56 -3.50
CA ASP A 467 -29.16 -18.82 -2.50
C ASP A 467 -29.63 -17.55 -1.76
N ASN A 468 -28.94 -16.45 -1.91
CA ASN A 468 -29.27 -15.14 -1.33
C ASN A 468 -28.86 -13.99 -2.28
N PRO A 469 -29.59 -13.77 -3.38
CA PRO A 469 -29.29 -12.69 -4.31
C PRO A 469 -29.36 -11.30 -3.68
N ASP A 470 -30.19 -11.13 -2.64
CA ASP A 470 -30.40 -9.86 -1.94
C ASP A 470 -29.16 -9.36 -1.19
N LEU A 471 -28.15 -10.20 -1.00
CA LEU A 471 -26.86 -9.80 -0.45
C LEU A 471 -26.10 -8.83 -1.39
N GLY A 472 -26.32 -8.91 -2.68
CA GLY A 472 -25.71 -8.03 -3.67
C GLY A 472 -26.19 -6.58 -3.52
N PHE A 473 -25.28 -5.64 -3.56
CA PHE A 473 -25.63 -4.21 -3.52
C PHE A 473 -26.31 -3.75 -4.82
N PHE A 474 -25.85 -4.26 -5.96
CA PHE A 474 -26.43 -3.95 -7.29
C PHE A 474 -27.45 -5.06 -7.64
N LYS A 475 -28.72 -4.76 -7.46
CA LYS A 475 -29.85 -5.68 -7.75
C LYS A 475 -30.60 -5.21 -8.97
#